data_e0c34fd6fcfd99028b1f07e5ba1d268e
#
_entry.id   e0c34fd6fcfd99028b1f07e5ba1d268e
#
_cell.length_a   1.000
_cell.length_b   1.000
_cell.length_c   1.000
_cell.angle_alpha   90.00
_cell.angle_beta   90.00
_cell.angle_gamma   90.00
#
_symmetry.space_group_name_H-M   'P 1'
#
loop_
_entity.id
_entity.type
_entity.pdbx_description
1 polymer ?
#
loop_
_entity_poly.entity_id
_entity_poly.type
_entity_poly.pdbx_seq_one_letter_code
_entity_poly.pdbx_strand_id
1 'polypeptide(L)'
;GSNTYTLSGGVNYQGGTSLTASGALTATLGEISAGYQLFENTENFEIDFLLMGSGNGLKSTILAKANKIIAVAEQRKDAIAFISPSRGTFINDGTVGTVTLNSDTQITNDVVDFYSPITSTTYGVFDSGYKYMYDRFSDTFRYVPLNGDIAGTCARNDLNQFPWFSPAGNSRGAILNAVKLAYNPSKVQRDELYSNRINPVIFQPGDGIILFGDKTGFGKSSAFDRINVRRLFIFLEDAISAAARDQLFEFNDEITRTNFVNIVEPFLRDVQAKRGIFDYVVICDETNNTASVIDNNEFVADIFIKPARSINFIGLTFVATRTGVSFEEVIGNI
;
A
#
# COMPACT_ATOMS: atom_id res chain seq x y z
N GLY A 1 -8.98 -39.79 35.88
CA GLY A 1 -8.33 -38.74 36.66
C GLY A 1 -8.05 -37.54 35.75
N SER A 2 -8.48 -36.33 36.12
CA SER A 2 -8.11 -35.08 35.40
C SER A 2 -6.71 -34.69 35.85
N ASN A 3 -5.80 -34.57 34.91
CA ASN A 3 -4.45 -34.02 35.18
C ASN A 3 -4.49 -32.53 34.91
N THR A 4 -4.10 -31.76 35.94
CA THR A 4 -3.94 -30.30 35.80
C THR A 4 -2.48 -30.02 35.45
N TYR A 5 -2.25 -29.42 34.30
CA TYR A 5 -0.91 -28.96 33.88
C TYR A 5 -0.81 -27.47 34.09
N THR A 6 0.19 -27.03 34.79
CA THR A 6 0.51 -25.62 34.96
C THR A 6 1.60 -25.23 33.97
N LEU A 7 1.27 -24.28 33.07
CA LEU A 7 2.26 -23.68 32.17
C LEU A 7 3.11 -22.71 32.97
N SER A 8 4.43 -22.90 32.96
CA SER A 8 5.41 -22.01 33.62
C SER A 8 6.47 -21.57 32.62
N GLY A 9 7.12 -20.43 32.88
CA GLY A 9 8.18 -19.90 32.01
C GLY A 9 7.69 -19.10 30.82
N GLY A 10 6.41 -18.79 30.74
CA GLY A 10 5.89 -17.87 29.74
C GLY A 10 6.42 -16.46 29.99
N VAL A 11 6.92 -15.79 28.94
CA VAL A 11 7.42 -14.42 28.99
C VAL A 11 6.54 -13.54 28.13
N ASN A 12 6.09 -12.41 28.67
CA ASN A 12 5.37 -11.43 27.91
C ASN A 12 6.35 -10.54 27.12
N TYR A 13 6.51 -10.79 25.83
CA TYR A 13 7.37 -10.01 24.95
C TYR A 13 6.72 -8.72 24.44
N GLN A 14 5.51 -8.40 24.87
CA GLN A 14 4.79 -7.22 24.45
C GLN A 14 5.14 -6.01 25.32
N GLY A 15 6.24 -5.37 24.98
CA GLY A 15 6.44 -3.99 25.40
C GLY A 15 6.60 -3.76 26.89
N GLY A 16 7.67 -4.22 27.45
CA GLY A 16 8.18 -3.60 28.66
C GLY A 16 8.45 -2.12 28.40
N THR A 17 8.14 -1.28 29.37
CA THR A 17 8.39 0.17 29.37
C THR A 17 9.88 0.54 29.43
N SER A 18 10.77 -0.44 29.42
CA SER A 18 12.23 -0.31 29.42
C SER A 18 12.83 -1.26 28.39
N LEU A 19 13.85 -0.82 27.68
CA LEU A 19 14.65 -1.65 26.76
C LEU A 19 15.32 -2.86 27.46
N THR A 20 15.36 -2.87 28.79
CA THR A 20 15.92 -3.95 29.63
C THR A 20 14.83 -4.77 30.31
N ALA A 21 13.54 -4.44 30.14
CA ALA A 21 12.48 -5.25 30.70
C ALA A 21 12.32 -6.55 29.91
N SER A 22 12.06 -7.64 30.61
CA SER A 22 11.64 -8.90 30.00
C SER A 22 10.41 -8.63 29.12
N GLY A 23 10.54 -8.78 27.82
CA GLY A 23 9.49 -8.41 26.87
C GLY A 23 9.96 -7.49 25.75
N ALA A 24 11.19 -7.01 25.76
CA ALA A 24 11.77 -6.38 24.58
C ALA A 24 11.89 -7.41 23.44
N LEU A 25 11.53 -7.03 22.24
CA LEU A 25 11.75 -7.86 21.06
C LEU A 25 13.27 -8.04 20.91
N THR A 26 13.78 -9.24 21.18
CA THR A 26 15.21 -9.52 21.20
C THR A 26 15.77 -9.88 19.83
N ALA A 27 14.91 -10.03 18.82
CA ALA A 27 15.32 -10.35 17.47
C ALA A 27 16.22 -9.24 16.90
N THR A 28 17.37 -9.64 16.42
CA THR A 28 18.30 -8.75 15.71
C THR A 28 17.77 -8.38 14.34
N LEU A 29 18.27 -7.29 13.75
CA LEU A 29 17.93 -6.92 12.37
C LEU A 29 18.25 -8.06 11.38
N GLY A 30 19.33 -8.82 11.62
CA GLY A 30 19.70 -9.98 10.80
C GLY A 30 18.64 -11.08 10.84
N GLU A 31 18.14 -11.43 12.02
CA GLU A 31 17.09 -12.44 12.18
C GLU A 31 15.77 -12.00 11.58
N ILE A 32 15.38 -10.74 11.77
CA ILE A 32 14.20 -10.14 11.10
C ILE A 32 14.37 -10.20 9.58
N SER A 33 15.55 -9.82 9.07
CA SER A 33 15.85 -9.87 7.64
C SER A 33 15.78 -11.29 7.09
N ALA A 34 16.35 -12.28 7.80
CA ALA A 34 16.27 -13.68 7.42
C ALA A 34 14.80 -14.18 7.38
N GLY A 35 13.98 -13.75 8.36
CA GLY A 35 12.54 -14.06 8.35
C GLY A 35 11.82 -13.52 7.11
N TYR A 36 12.09 -12.28 6.69
CA TYR A 36 11.50 -11.73 5.47
C TYR A 36 12.05 -12.37 4.18
N GLN A 37 13.30 -12.84 4.19
CA GLN A 37 13.90 -13.55 3.04
C GLN A 37 13.16 -14.84 2.70
N LEU A 38 12.53 -15.50 3.65
CA LEU A 38 11.71 -16.70 3.39
C LEU A 38 10.57 -16.41 2.41
N PHE A 39 10.09 -15.17 2.37
CA PHE A 39 9.02 -14.74 1.49
C PHE A 39 9.51 -14.26 0.10
N GLU A 40 10.80 -14.30 -0.20
CA GLU A 40 11.33 -13.99 -1.53
C GLU A 40 10.95 -15.05 -2.58
N ASN A 41 10.66 -16.26 -2.13
CA ASN A 41 10.27 -17.36 -3.03
C ASN A 41 8.77 -17.27 -3.35
N THR A 42 8.47 -16.95 -4.61
CA THR A 42 7.10 -16.81 -5.14
C THR A 42 6.43 -18.16 -5.40
N GLU A 43 7.20 -19.25 -5.55
CA GLU A 43 6.65 -20.59 -5.80
C GLU A 43 6.04 -21.22 -4.54
N ASN A 44 6.56 -20.86 -3.36
CA ASN A 44 6.15 -21.45 -2.10
C ASN A 44 5.04 -20.66 -1.39
N PHE A 45 4.93 -19.36 -1.68
CA PHE A 45 4.02 -18.47 -0.94
C PHE A 45 3.36 -17.48 -1.90
N GLU A 46 2.03 -17.48 -1.93
CA GLU A 46 1.23 -16.42 -2.53
C GLU A 46 0.99 -15.32 -1.49
N ILE A 47 1.44 -14.11 -1.77
CA ILE A 47 1.36 -12.98 -0.84
C ILE A 47 1.04 -11.71 -1.62
N ASP A 48 -0.04 -11.03 -1.22
CA ASP A 48 -0.42 -9.73 -1.77
C ASP A 48 0.18 -8.57 -0.98
N PHE A 49 0.32 -8.74 0.35
CA PHE A 49 0.70 -7.67 1.27
C PHE A 49 1.84 -8.08 2.19
N LEU A 50 2.86 -7.24 2.25
CA LEU A 50 3.95 -7.34 3.21
C LEU A 50 3.81 -6.22 4.24
N LEU A 51 3.65 -6.57 5.50
CA LEU A 51 3.47 -5.62 6.60
C LEU A 51 4.77 -5.44 7.37
N MET A 52 5.18 -4.18 7.57
CA MET A 52 6.34 -3.92 8.42
C MET A 52 6.08 -4.28 9.89
N GLY A 53 4.83 -4.18 10.34
CA GLY A 53 4.45 -4.40 11.73
C GLY A 53 5.03 -3.32 12.65
N SER A 54 5.56 -3.70 13.82
CA SER A 54 6.04 -2.76 14.83
C SER A 54 7.21 -1.89 14.35
N GLY A 55 7.13 -0.61 14.64
CA GLY A 55 8.19 0.39 14.46
C GLY A 55 8.96 0.73 15.74
N ASN A 56 8.96 -0.17 16.73
CA ASN A 56 9.71 0.00 17.98
C ASN A 56 11.21 -0.22 17.75
N GLY A 57 12.02 0.66 18.32
CA GLY A 57 13.47 0.58 18.25
C GLY A 57 14.12 1.84 17.69
N LEU A 58 15.43 1.77 17.42
CA LEU A 58 16.18 2.89 16.86
C LEU A 58 15.71 3.20 15.43
N LYS A 59 15.59 4.49 15.08
CA LYS A 59 15.19 4.96 13.74
C LYS A 59 15.96 4.26 12.62
N SER A 60 17.28 4.08 12.77
CA SER A 60 18.14 3.40 11.79
C SER A 60 17.80 1.93 11.60
N THR A 61 17.47 1.21 12.67
CA THR A 61 17.08 -0.20 12.63
C THR A 61 15.70 -0.36 11.94
N ILE A 62 14.77 0.53 12.25
CA ILE A 62 13.43 0.52 11.64
C ILE A 62 13.50 0.88 10.16
N LEU A 63 14.36 1.84 9.79
CA LEU A 63 14.61 2.19 8.38
C LEU A 63 15.23 1.01 7.61
N ALA A 64 16.19 0.30 8.20
CA ALA A 64 16.79 -0.87 7.58
C ALA A 64 15.77 -2.02 7.40
N LYS A 65 14.88 -2.22 8.40
CA LYS A 65 13.76 -3.14 8.30
C LYS A 65 12.81 -2.76 7.16
N ALA A 66 12.44 -1.48 7.05
CA ALA A 66 11.60 -0.97 5.97
C ALA A 66 12.21 -1.23 4.58
N ASN A 67 13.49 -0.91 4.41
CA ASN A 67 14.21 -1.16 3.16
C ASN A 67 14.24 -2.66 2.81
N LYS A 68 14.41 -3.54 3.79
CA LYS A 68 14.39 -5.00 3.53
C LYS A 68 13.05 -5.49 3.02
N ILE A 69 11.95 -5.05 3.62
CA ILE A 69 10.59 -5.44 3.20
C ILE A 69 10.29 -4.92 1.79
N ILE A 70 10.69 -3.67 1.52
CA ILE A 70 10.54 -3.07 0.19
C ILE A 70 11.33 -3.89 -0.84
N ALA A 71 12.58 -4.27 -0.52
CA ALA A 71 13.41 -5.09 -1.42
C ALA A 71 12.76 -6.45 -1.74
N VAL A 72 12.12 -7.09 -0.74
CA VAL A 72 11.36 -8.33 -0.97
C VAL A 72 10.18 -8.08 -1.91
N ALA A 73 9.41 -6.99 -1.71
CA ALA A 73 8.28 -6.65 -2.59
C ALA A 73 8.74 -6.35 -4.03
N GLU A 74 9.86 -5.63 -4.19
CA GLU A 74 10.44 -5.31 -5.50
C GLU A 74 10.99 -6.54 -6.23
N GLN A 75 11.55 -7.49 -5.49
CA GLN A 75 12.03 -8.76 -6.05
C GLN A 75 10.86 -9.63 -6.50
N ARG A 76 9.82 -9.74 -5.68
CA ARG A 76 8.63 -10.54 -5.97
C ARG A 76 7.78 -9.96 -7.10
N LYS A 77 7.54 -8.66 -7.08
CA LYS A 77 6.66 -7.89 -8.00
C LYS A 77 5.16 -8.20 -7.88
N ASP A 78 4.77 -9.21 -7.14
CA ASP A 78 3.40 -9.66 -6.89
C ASP A 78 2.81 -9.13 -5.56
N ALA A 79 3.61 -8.46 -4.73
CA ALA A 79 3.22 -7.95 -3.43
C ALA A 79 3.54 -6.47 -3.23
N ILE A 80 2.82 -5.82 -2.31
CA ILE A 80 3.06 -4.44 -1.88
C ILE A 80 3.46 -4.40 -0.41
N ALA A 81 4.51 -3.62 -0.09
CA ALA A 81 4.99 -3.39 1.26
C ALA A 81 4.31 -2.17 1.89
N PHE A 82 3.78 -2.32 3.11
CA PHE A 82 3.17 -1.25 3.90
C PHE A 82 4.10 -0.87 5.04
N ILE A 83 4.50 0.40 5.10
CA ILE A 83 5.54 0.92 5.97
C ILE A 83 5.01 2.05 6.83
N SER A 84 5.25 1.96 8.14
CA SER A 84 5.02 3.05 9.10
C SER A 84 6.35 3.60 9.60
N PRO A 85 6.40 4.88 10.01
CA PRO A 85 7.60 5.48 10.58
C PRO A 85 7.96 4.86 11.94
N SER A 86 9.16 5.18 12.43
CA SER A 86 9.59 4.77 13.77
C SER A 86 8.65 5.33 14.85
N ARG A 87 8.35 4.52 15.86
CA ARG A 87 7.49 4.91 17.00
C ARG A 87 8.04 6.13 17.75
N GLY A 88 9.36 6.22 17.89
CA GLY A 88 10.01 7.35 18.54
C GLY A 88 9.80 8.71 17.88
N THR A 89 9.36 8.73 16.61
CA THR A 89 8.93 9.94 15.91
C THR A 89 7.71 10.60 16.59
N PHE A 90 6.82 9.80 17.14
CA PHE A 90 5.53 10.25 17.68
C PHE A 90 5.52 10.33 19.21
N ILE A 91 6.18 9.37 19.85
CA ILE A 91 5.99 9.08 21.24
C ILE A 91 7.34 9.14 21.95
N ASN A 92 7.42 9.98 22.97
CA ASN A 92 8.56 10.07 23.86
C ASN A 92 8.27 9.28 25.14
N ASP A 93 8.83 8.07 25.24
CA ASP A 93 8.71 7.19 26.41
C ASP A 93 9.87 7.38 27.40
N GLY A 94 10.51 8.52 27.44
CA GLY A 94 11.73 8.78 28.21
C GLY A 94 11.60 8.59 29.73
N THR A 95 10.36 8.44 30.24
CA THR A 95 10.09 8.17 31.65
C THR A 95 9.06 7.05 31.78
N VAL A 96 9.36 6.05 32.59
CA VAL A 96 8.46 4.93 32.87
C VAL A 96 7.10 5.46 33.34
N GLY A 97 6.06 5.13 32.60
CA GLY A 97 4.67 5.45 32.94
C GLY A 97 4.11 6.75 32.33
N THR A 98 4.91 7.57 31.65
CA THR A 98 4.43 8.78 30.98
C THR A 98 4.64 8.67 29.47
N VAL A 99 3.56 8.52 28.71
CA VAL A 99 3.58 8.61 27.25
C VAL A 99 3.26 10.04 26.85
N THR A 100 4.23 10.77 26.34
CA THR A 100 4.06 12.11 25.79
C THR A 100 4.18 12.06 24.26
N LEU A 101 3.33 12.83 23.58
CA LEU A 101 3.43 13.02 22.15
C LEU A 101 4.37 14.18 21.82
N ASN A 102 5.14 14.04 20.76
CA ASN A 102 5.92 15.12 20.18
C ASN A 102 4.98 16.19 19.56
N SER A 103 5.49 17.39 19.30
CA SER A 103 4.70 18.42 18.63
C SER A 103 4.43 18.07 17.17
N ASP A 104 3.28 18.48 16.65
CA ASP A 104 2.85 18.16 15.28
C ASP A 104 3.87 18.60 14.21
N THR A 105 4.52 19.75 14.41
CA THR A 105 5.54 20.24 13.49
C THR A 105 6.79 19.36 13.52
N GLN A 106 7.23 18.94 14.70
CA GLN A 106 8.36 18.03 14.86
C GLN A 106 8.04 16.67 14.25
N ILE A 107 6.84 16.14 14.50
CA ILE A 107 6.39 14.87 13.92
C ILE A 107 6.41 14.95 12.40
N THR A 108 5.89 16.03 11.79
CA THR A 108 5.89 16.20 10.33
C THR A 108 7.30 16.10 9.76
N ASN A 109 8.23 16.88 10.32
CA ASN A 109 9.63 16.87 9.87
C ASN A 109 10.28 15.48 10.04
N ASP A 110 10.09 14.87 11.21
CA ASP A 110 10.71 13.57 11.53
C ASP A 110 10.14 12.43 10.66
N VAL A 111 8.86 12.50 10.28
CA VAL A 111 8.23 11.55 9.34
C VAL A 111 8.81 11.71 7.94
N VAL A 112 8.94 12.94 7.46
CA VAL A 112 9.58 13.22 6.17
C VAL A 112 11.04 12.76 6.17
N ASP A 113 11.78 13.05 7.24
CA ASP A 113 13.18 12.61 7.42
C ASP A 113 13.33 11.09 7.54
N PHE A 114 12.31 10.38 8.01
CA PHE A 114 12.31 8.92 8.04
C PHE A 114 12.23 8.33 6.64
N TYR A 115 11.33 8.85 5.79
CA TYR A 115 11.10 8.32 4.45
C TYR A 115 12.04 8.87 3.36
N SER A 116 12.67 10.02 3.60
CA SER A 116 13.57 10.67 2.64
C SER A 116 14.68 9.76 2.11
N PRO A 117 15.40 8.95 2.93
CA PRO A 117 16.46 8.08 2.46
C PRO A 117 15.98 6.81 1.73
N ILE A 118 14.68 6.51 1.79
CA ILE A 118 14.12 5.33 1.10
C ILE A 118 14.10 5.59 -0.41
N THR A 119 14.69 4.66 -1.16
CA THR A 119 14.70 4.71 -2.61
C THR A 119 13.28 4.78 -3.19
N SER A 120 13.12 5.49 -4.30
CA SER A 120 11.85 5.60 -5.01
C SER A 120 11.36 4.21 -5.45
N THR A 121 10.18 3.81 -5.01
CA THR A 121 9.62 2.49 -5.28
C THR A 121 8.13 2.55 -5.57
N THR A 122 7.64 1.71 -6.47
CA THR A 122 6.21 1.56 -6.74
C THR A 122 5.57 0.46 -5.89
N TYR A 123 6.38 -0.33 -5.17
CA TYR A 123 5.96 -1.48 -4.37
C TYR A 123 5.91 -1.17 -2.86
N GLY A 124 6.12 0.08 -2.47
CA GLY A 124 6.01 0.55 -1.09
C GLY A 124 4.87 1.53 -0.91
N VAL A 125 4.18 1.48 0.22
CA VAL A 125 3.15 2.42 0.66
C VAL A 125 3.56 2.97 2.01
N PHE A 126 3.64 4.29 2.13
CA PHE A 126 4.12 5.02 3.29
C PHE A 126 2.97 5.71 3.99
N ASP A 127 2.81 5.48 5.29
CA ASP A 127 1.79 6.12 6.11
C ASP A 127 2.34 7.22 7.03
N SER A 128 1.42 7.99 7.61
CA SER A 128 1.77 9.13 8.45
C SER A 128 1.84 8.81 9.95
N GLY A 129 1.68 7.51 10.37
CA GLY A 129 1.93 7.29 11.78
C GLY A 129 1.22 6.18 12.53
N TYR A 130 0.61 6.55 13.67
CA TYR A 130 0.12 5.63 14.68
C TYR A 130 -1.30 5.98 15.13
N LYS A 131 -2.12 4.95 15.35
CA LYS A 131 -3.42 5.06 16.02
C LYS A 131 -3.35 4.61 17.48
N TYR A 132 -4.19 5.17 18.32
CA TYR A 132 -4.44 4.75 19.69
C TYR A 132 -5.65 3.85 19.72
N MET A 133 -5.50 2.62 20.18
CA MET A 133 -6.56 1.64 20.22
C MET A 133 -6.54 0.85 21.54
N TYR A 134 -7.70 0.28 21.87
CA TYR A 134 -7.83 -0.63 22.98
C TYR A 134 -7.40 -2.04 22.60
N ASP A 135 -6.43 -2.58 23.34
CA ASP A 135 -6.00 -3.97 23.26
C ASP A 135 -6.78 -4.81 24.29
N ARG A 136 -7.79 -5.51 23.80
CA ARG A 136 -8.69 -6.31 24.63
C ARG A 136 -8.00 -7.50 25.29
N PHE A 137 -6.87 -7.95 24.78
CA PHE A 137 -6.14 -9.11 25.31
C PHE A 137 -5.29 -8.74 26.53
N SER A 138 -4.75 -7.55 26.55
CA SER A 138 -3.93 -7.02 27.63
C SER A 138 -4.67 -6.01 28.51
N ASP A 139 -5.95 -5.76 28.24
CA ASP A 139 -6.80 -4.77 28.94
C ASP A 139 -6.12 -3.40 29.06
N THR A 140 -5.58 -2.91 27.94
CA THR A 140 -4.82 -1.65 27.93
C THR A 140 -4.95 -0.94 26.59
N PHE A 141 -4.75 0.37 26.61
CA PHE A 141 -4.67 1.15 25.39
C PHE A 141 -3.23 1.24 24.88
N ARG A 142 -3.05 1.14 23.56
CA ARG A 142 -1.74 1.17 22.93
C ARG A 142 -1.73 2.03 21.67
N TYR A 143 -0.56 2.59 21.36
CA TYR A 143 -0.27 3.15 20.05
C TYR A 143 0.23 2.04 19.12
N VAL A 144 -0.47 1.85 18.01
CA VAL A 144 -0.21 0.81 17.00
C VAL A 144 0.08 1.48 15.66
N PRO A 145 1.10 1.03 14.91
CA PRO A 145 1.40 1.60 13.59
C PRO A 145 0.27 1.33 12.58
N LEU A 146 0.10 2.23 11.63
CA LEU A 146 -1.00 2.19 10.67
C LEU A 146 -0.77 1.27 9.46
N ASN A 147 0.43 0.71 9.28
CA ASN A 147 0.73 -0.15 8.12
C ASN A 147 -0.26 -1.32 7.96
N GLY A 148 -0.63 -1.98 9.03
CA GLY A 148 -1.62 -3.04 9.02
C GLY A 148 -3.04 -2.56 8.71
N ASP A 149 -3.39 -1.35 9.14
CA ASP A 149 -4.70 -0.77 8.87
C ASP A 149 -4.86 -0.38 7.39
N ILE A 150 -3.80 0.20 6.80
CA ILE A 150 -3.83 0.58 5.38
C ILE A 150 -3.88 -0.67 4.49
N ALA A 151 -3.12 -1.71 4.81
CA ALA A 151 -3.27 -3.00 4.14
C ALA A 151 -4.69 -3.56 4.33
N GLY A 152 -5.25 -3.43 5.52
CA GLY A 152 -6.64 -3.80 5.83
C GLY A 152 -7.68 -3.01 5.03
N THR A 153 -7.45 -1.71 4.74
CA THR A 153 -8.34 -0.95 3.83
C THR A 153 -8.24 -1.48 2.40
N CYS A 154 -7.05 -1.86 1.94
CA CYS A 154 -6.87 -2.50 0.64
C CYS A 154 -7.59 -3.84 0.57
N ALA A 155 -7.39 -4.73 1.55
CA ALA A 155 -8.06 -6.03 1.60
C ALA A 155 -9.59 -5.91 1.66
N ARG A 156 -10.10 -4.97 2.47
CA ARG A 156 -11.54 -4.69 2.52
C ARG A 156 -12.08 -4.18 1.19
N ASN A 157 -11.29 -3.41 0.47
CA ASN A 157 -11.65 -2.92 -0.85
C ASN A 157 -11.75 -4.08 -1.86
N ASP A 158 -10.87 -5.08 -1.78
CA ASP A 158 -10.91 -6.28 -2.62
C ASP A 158 -12.16 -7.12 -2.37
N LEU A 159 -12.54 -7.26 -1.10
CA LEU A 159 -13.75 -8.00 -0.73
C LEU A 159 -15.05 -7.32 -1.18
N ASN A 160 -15.10 -5.99 -1.22
CA ASN A 160 -16.32 -5.24 -1.48
C ASN A 160 -16.40 -4.68 -2.91
N GLN A 161 -15.26 -4.52 -3.58
CA GLN A 161 -15.14 -3.95 -4.93
C GLN A 161 -14.05 -4.69 -5.72
N PHE A 162 -13.00 -3.97 -6.12
CA PHE A 162 -11.89 -4.54 -6.90
C PHE A 162 -10.57 -3.88 -6.50
N PRO A 163 -9.41 -4.55 -6.72
CA PRO A 163 -8.08 -4.05 -6.36
C PRO A 163 -7.71 -2.68 -6.94
N TRP A 164 -8.27 -2.33 -8.08
CA TRP A 164 -8.00 -1.07 -8.79
C TRP A 164 -8.80 0.14 -8.32
N PHE A 165 -9.64 -0.01 -7.31
CA PHE A 165 -10.22 1.17 -6.66
C PHE A 165 -9.28 1.72 -5.61
N SER A 166 -9.20 3.07 -5.51
CA SER A 166 -8.39 3.70 -4.48
C SER A 166 -8.86 3.30 -3.08
N PRO A 167 -7.96 2.86 -2.18
CA PRO A 167 -8.32 2.53 -0.80
C PRO A 167 -8.58 3.77 0.08
N ALA A 168 -8.34 4.96 -0.43
CA ALA A 168 -8.45 6.22 0.30
C ALA A 168 -9.85 6.87 0.21
N GLY A 169 -10.07 7.86 1.05
CA GLY A 169 -11.27 8.70 1.07
C GLY A 169 -12.39 8.18 1.97
N ASN A 170 -13.45 8.97 2.11
CA ASN A 170 -14.51 8.76 3.08
C ASN A 170 -15.25 7.43 2.92
N SER A 171 -15.42 6.96 1.67
CA SER A 171 -16.18 5.74 1.41
C SER A 171 -15.39 4.44 1.65
N ARG A 172 -14.07 4.46 1.55
CA ARG A 172 -13.23 3.25 1.59
C ARG A 172 -12.09 3.30 2.60
N GLY A 173 -11.59 4.50 2.89
CA GLY A 173 -10.39 4.71 3.70
C GLY A 173 -10.61 4.70 5.21
N ALA A 174 -11.76 4.28 5.72
CA ALA A 174 -12.03 4.26 7.16
C ALA A 174 -11.06 3.34 7.91
N ILE A 175 -10.39 3.89 8.91
CA ILE A 175 -9.52 3.15 9.84
C ILE A 175 -10.35 2.68 11.02
N LEU A 176 -10.41 1.38 11.23
CA LEU A 176 -11.23 0.76 12.25
C LEU A 176 -10.49 0.65 13.59
N ASN A 177 -11.26 0.49 14.68
CA ASN A 177 -10.73 0.29 16.02
C ASN A 177 -9.69 1.35 16.44
N ALA A 178 -9.94 2.60 16.12
CA ALA A 178 -9.09 3.71 16.48
C ALA A 178 -9.87 4.72 17.34
N VAL A 179 -9.34 5.03 18.52
CA VAL A 179 -9.91 6.03 19.44
C VAL A 179 -9.43 7.43 19.03
N LYS A 180 -8.16 7.54 18.71
CA LYS A 180 -7.51 8.77 18.23
C LYS A 180 -6.25 8.44 17.45
N LEU A 181 -5.73 9.41 16.72
CA LEU A 181 -4.41 9.37 16.11
C LEU A 181 -3.35 9.90 17.09
N ALA A 182 -2.11 9.40 16.97
CA ALA A 182 -0.95 10.00 17.62
C ALA A 182 -0.62 11.37 17.03
N TYR A 183 -0.95 11.57 15.76
CA TYR A 183 -0.69 12.78 14.99
C TYR A 183 -1.83 12.99 14.00
N ASN A 184 -2.45 14.17 14.03
CA ASN A 184 -3.50 14.55 13.10
C ASN A 184 -3.03 15.77 12.30
N PRO A 185 -2.49 15.58 11.07
CA PRO A 185 -1.88 16.66 10.30
C PRO A 185 -2.88 17.73 9.88
N SER A 186 -2.52 18.99 10.05
CA SER A 186 -3.20 20.15 9.48
C SER A 186 -3.14 20.14 7.95
N LYS A 187 -3.91 21.01 7.28
CA LYS A 187 -3.91 21.07 5.81
C LYS A 187 -2.49 21.26 5.23
N VAL A 188 -1.72 22.20 5.79
CA VAL A 188 -0.34 22.47 5.32
C VAL A 188 0.55 21.26 5.52
N GLN A 189 0.48 20.62 6.67
CA GLN A 189 1.26 19.41 6.96
C GLN A 189 0.85 18.22 6.06
N ARG A 190 -0.45 18.08 5.74
CA ARG A 190 -0.92 17.07 4.78
C ARG A 190 -0.34 17.29 3.38
N ASP A 191 -0.32 18.54 2.93
CA ASP A 191 0.24 18.90 1.62
C ASP A 191 1.75 18.61 1.58
N GLU A 192 2.47 18.88 2.67
CA GLU A 192 3.88 18.54 2.84
C GLU A 192 4.12 17.02 2.83
N LEU A 193 3.40 16.26 3.65
CA LEU A 193 3.49 14.80 3.68
C LEU A 193 3.19 14.20 2.29
N TYR A 194 2.10 14.65 1.67
CA TYR A 194 1.67 14.12 0.39
C TYR A 194 2.65 14.45 -0.75
N SER A 195 3.30 15.61 -0.74
CA SER A 195 4.37 15.94 -1.69
C SER A 195 5.60 15.06 -1.51
N ASN A 196 5.86 14.57 -0.30
CA ASN A 196 6.93 13.64 0.04
C ASN A 196 6.52 12.14 -0.03
N ARG A 197 5.49 11.79 -0.80
CA ARG A 197 5.04 10.41 -1.05
C ARG A 197 4.43 9.71 0.15
N ILE A 198 4.04 10.46 1.18
CA ILE A 198 3.49 9.91 2.42
C ILE A 198 1.97 10.09 2.40
N ASN A 199 1.24 9.03 2.71
CA ASN A 199 -0.21 9.05 2.73
C ASN A 199 -0.70 9.50 4.12
N PRO A 200 -1.27 10.70 4.24
CA PRO A 200 -1.77 11.16 5.52
C PRO A 200 -3.00 10.37 5.95
N VAL A 201 -3.04 10.00 7.22
CA VAL A 201 -4.24 9.51 7.90
C VAL A 201 -4.72 10.63 8.79
N ILE A 202 -6.00 10.99 8.69
CA ILE A 202 -6.58 12.16 9.34
C ILE A 202 -7.84 11.80 10.13
N PHE A 203 -8.13 12.60 11.14
CA PHE A 203 -9.44 12.61 11.76
C PHE A 203 -10.30 13.70 11.10
N GLN A 204 -11.44 13.30 10.57
CA GLN A 204 -12.42 14.20 9.97
C GLN A 204 -13.71 14.16 10.80
N PRO A 205 -14.19 15.31 11.32
CA PRO A 205 -15.45 15.36 12.04
C PRO A 205 -16.61 14.84 11.17
N GLY A 206 -17.35 13.87 11.68
CA GLY A 206 -18.47 13.23 10.96
C GLY A 206 -18.09 11.92 10.27
N ASP A 207 -16.88 11.78 9.72
CA ASP A 207 -16.43 10.58 8.99
C ASP A 207 -15.47 9.72 9.82
N GLY A 208 -14.89 10.27 10.90
CA GLY A 208 -13.96 9.56 11.76
C GLY A 208 -12.51 9.60 11.26
N ILE A 209 -11.76 8.53 11.51
CA ILE A 209 -10.36 8.41 11.08
C ILE A 209 -10.31 7.75 9.72
N ILE A 210 -9.69 8.44 8.76
CA ILE A 210 -9.64 8.00 7.36
C ILE A 210 -8.25 8.11 6.76
N LEU A 211 -7.93 7.21 5.84
CA LEU A 211 -6.80 7.33 4.94
C LEU A 211 -7.10 8.39 3.89
N PHE A 212 -6.27 9.44 3.82
CA PHE A 212 -6.46 10.60 2.95
C PHE A 212 -5.38 10.74 1.89
N GLY A 213 -4.86 9.62 1.39
CA GLY A 213 -3.86 9.58 0.32
C GLY A 213 -3.76 8.19 -0.27
N ASP A 214 -3.37 8.11 -1.55
CA ASP A 214 -3.27 6.87 -2.32
C ASP A 214 -1.98 6.77 -3.14
N LYS A 215 -0.90 7.41 -2.67
CA LYS A 215 0.42 7.36 -3.33
C LYS A 215 1.20 6.11 -2.95
N THR A 216 1.95 5.60 -3.94
CA THR A 216 3.07 4.69 -3.68
C THR A 216 4.31 5.50 -3.25
N GLY A 217 5.37 4.80 -2.82
CA GLY A 217 6.68 5.40 -2.54
C GLY A 217 7.43 5.91 -3.77
N PHE A 218 6.76 6.05 -4.92
CA PHE A 218 7.39 6.49 -6.16
C PHE A 218 7.53 8.01 -6.22
N GLY A 219 8.77 8.48 -6.44
CA GLY A 219 9.13 9.89 -6.34
C GLY A 219 8.92 10.72 -7.61
N LYS A 220 8.48 10.10 -8.72
CA LYS A 220 8.24 10.78 -10.01
C LYS A 220 6.77 10.71 -10.39
N SER A 221 6.30 11.65 -11.22
CA SER A 221 4.96 11.55 -11.80
C SER A 221 4.91 10.40 -12.80
N SER A 222 4.05 9.41 -12.53
CA SER A 222 3.86 8.22 -13.36
C SER A 222 2.44 7.67 -13.13
N ALA A 223 2.02 6.71 -13.95
CA ALA A 223 0.82 5.95 -13.67
C ALA A 223 0.97 5.13 -12.38
N PHE A 224 2.18 4.65 -12.09
CA PHE A 224 2.51 3.82 -10.94
C PHE A 224 2.78 4.60 -9.63
N ASP A 225 2.59 5.92 -9.62
CA ASP A 225 2.65 6.73 -8.41
C ASP A 225 1.40 6.56 -7.51
N ARG A 226 0.43 5.74 -7.94
CA ARG A 226 -0.84 5.46 -7.25
C ARG A 226 -0.96 4.00 -6.83
N ILE A 227 -1.47 3.79 -5.61
CA ILE A 227 -1.70 2.45 -5.04
C ILE A 227 -2.66 1.66 -5.93
N ASN A 228 -3.76 2.28 -6.35
CA ASN A 228 -4.78 1.61 -7.16
C ASN A 228 -4.23 1.13 -8.50
N VAL A 229 -3.37 1.91 -9.17
CA VAL A 229 -2.77 1.52 -10.45
C VAL A 229 -1.74 0.41 -10.26
N ARG A 230 -0.88 0.51 -9.23
CA ARG A 230 0.08 -0.57 -8.95
C ARG A 230 -0.64 -1.89 -8.64
N ARG A 231 -1.71 -1.84 -7.86
CA ARG A 231 -2.52 -3.02 -7.53
C ARG A 231 -3.27 -3.57 -8.74
N LEU A 232 -3.77 -2.70 -9.62
CA LEU A 232 -4.33 -3.14 -10.89
C LEU A 232 -3.31 -3.96 -11.69
N PHE A 233 -2.08 -3.45 -11.84
CA PHE A 233 -1.07 -4.14 -12.62
C PHE A 233 -0.62 -5.47 -11.99
N ILE A 234 -0.46 -5.53 -10.67
CA ILE A 234 -0.18 -6.81 -9.98
C ILE A 234 -1.28 -7.83 -10.28
N PHE A 235 -2.54 -7.44 -10.16
CA PHE A 235 -3.67 -8.31 -10.46
C PHE A 235 -3.69 -8.78 -11.93
N LEU A 236 -3.41 -7.86 -12.87
CA LEU A 236 -3.37 -8.19 -14.30
C LEU A 236 -2.18 -9.10 -14.63
N GLU A 237 -1.00 -8.78 -14.12
CA GLU A 237 0.22 -9.54 -14.33
C GLU A 237 0.06 -10.99 -13.81
N ASP A 238 -0.54 -11.17 -12.64
CA ASP A 238 -0.78 -12.48 -12.05
C ASP A 238 -1.78 -13.30 -12.89
N ALA A 239 -2.95 -12.74 -13.20
CA ALA A 239 -3.98 -13.42 -13.97
C ALA A 239 -3.50 -13.78 -15.40
N ILE A 240 -2.77 -12.88 -16.06
CA ILE A 240 -2.27 -13.11 -17.43
C ILE A 240 -1.10 -14.09 -17.39
N SER A 241 -0.23 -14.05 -16.38
CA SER A 241 0.84 -15.02 -16.20
C SER A 241 0.31 -16.44 -15.99
N ALA A 242 -0.83 -16.58 -15.29
CA ALA A 242 -1.49 -17.87 -15.18
C ALA A 242 -1.95 -18.40 -16.54
N ALA A 243 -2.60 -17.56 -17.36
CA ALA A 243 -3.01 -17.91 -18.74
C ALA A 243 -1.81 -18.21 -19.66
N ALA A 244 -0.69 -17.49 -19.48
CA ALA A 244 0.53 -17.70 -20.26
C ALA A 244 1.20 -19.04 -19.93
N ARG A 245 1.12 -19.50 -18.67
CA ARG A 245 1.66 -20.82 -18.26
C ARG A 245 1.03 -21.98 -19.01
N ASP A 246 -0.22 -21.87 -19.41
CA ASP A 246 -0.92 -22.90 -20.18
C ASP A 246 -0.40 -23.02 -21.62
N GLN A 247 0.36 -22.02 -22.10
CA GLN A 247 1.00 -22.04 -23.42
C GLN A 247 2.44 -22.61 -23.39
N LEU A 248 2.98 -22.92 -22.22
CA LEU A 248 4.32 -23.53 -22.12
C LEU A 248 4.33 -24.90 -22.77
N PHE A 249 5.36 -25.13 -23.57
CA PHE A 249 5.58 -26.35 -24.35
C PHE A 249 4.65 -26.52 -25.57
N GLU A 250 3.77 -25.57 -25.87
CA GLU A 250 3.03 -25.52 -27.12
C GLU A 250 3.90 -24.94 -28.25
N PHE A 251 3.49 -25.14 -29.51
CA PHE A 251 4.18 -24.56 -30.67
C PHE A 251 3.91 -23.06 -30.75
N ASN A 252 4.92 -22.25 -31.09
CA ASN A 252 4.73 -20.83 -31.39
C ASN A 252 4.21 -20.66 -32.83
N ASP A 253 2.97 -20.98 -33.05
CA ASP A 253 2.27 -20.83 -34.32
C ASP A 253 1.10 -19.81 -34.20
N GLU A 254 0.47 -19.49 -35.33
CA GLU A 254 -0.65 -18.55 -35.37
C GLU A 254 -1.82 -19.02 -34.50
N ILE A 255 -2.05 -20.33 -34.39
CA ILE A 255 -3.15 -20.90 -33.61
C ILE A 255 -2.93 -20.64 -32.13
N THR A 256 -1.75 -20.93 -31.63
CA THR A 256 -1.38 -20.72 -30.21
C THR A 256 -1.43 -19.23 -29.85
N ARG A 257 -0.90 -18.35 -30.70
CA ARG A 257 -0.96 -16.89 -30.51
C ARG A 257 -2.40 -16.38 -30.48
N THR A 258 -3.24 -16.83 -31.41
CA THR A 258 -4.64 -16.48 -31.45
C THR A 258 -5.41 -16.99 -30.22
N ASN A 259 -5.12 -18.21 -29.76
CA ASN A 259 -5.73 -18.78 -28.55
C ASN A 259 -5.39 -17.94 -27.32
N PHE A 260 -4.13 -17.53 -27.17
CA PHE A 260 -3.71 -16.66 -26.07
C PHE A 260 -4.46 -15.33 -26.08
N VAL A 261 -4.53 -14.66 -27.25
CA VAL A 261 -5.27 -13.40 -27.38
C VAL A 261 -6.75 -13.59 -27.04
N ASN A 262 -7.36 -14.69 -27.50
CA ASN A 262 -8.77 -15.01 -27.21
C ASN A 262 -9.06 -15.27 -25.73
N ILE A 263 -8.05 -15.61 -24.92
CA ILE A 263 -8.15 -15.72 -23.46
C ILE A 263 -7.98 -14.36 -22.80
N VAL A 264 -6.96 -13.58 -23.21
CA VAL A 264 -6.58 -12.33 -22.56
C VAL A 264 -7.54 -11.18 -22.88
N GLU A 265 -8.00 -11.04 -24.13
CA GLU A 265 -8.89 -9.93 -24.50
C GLU A 265 -10.23 -9.91 -23.76
N PRO A 266 -10.98 -11.01 -23.61
CA PRO A 266 -12.22 -11.03 -22.81
C PRO A 266 -11.99 -10.66 -21.35
N PHE A 267 -10.87 -11.11 -20.76
CA PHE A 267 -10.48 -10.75 -19.42
C PHE A 267 -10.22 -9.24 -19.28
N LEU A 268 -9.42 -8.64 -20.17
CA LEU A 268 -9.17 -7.19 -20.15
C LEU A 268 -10.46 -6.38 -20.41
N ARG A 269 -11.35 -6.88 -21.26
CA ARG A 269 -12.68 -6.27 -21.51
C ARG A 269 -13.55 -6.30 -20.27
N ASP A 270 -13.52 -7.37 -19.48
CA ASP A 270 -14.21 -7.45 -18.18
C ASP A 270 -13.66 -6.43 -17.18
N VAL A 271 -12.32 -6.31 -17.08
CA VAL A 271 -11.68 -5.29 -16.23
C VAL A 271 -12.02 -3.87 -16.69
N GLN A 272 -12.12 -3.63 -18.01
CA GLN A 272 -12.56 -2.36 -18.58
C GLN A 272 -14.01 -2.06 -18.20
N ALA A 273 -14.92 -3.01 -18.35
CA ALA A 273 -16.32 -2.88 -17.96
C ALA A 273 -16.48 -2.59 -16.45
N LYS A 274 -15.58 -3.12 -15.63
CA LYS A 274 -15.49 -2.88 -14.18
C LYS A 274 -14.68 -1.62 -13.82
N ARG A 275 -14.40 -0.74 -14.78
CA ARG A 275 -13.75 0.57 -14.61
C ARG A 275 -12.28 0.50 -14.15
N GLY A 276 -11.58 -0.62 -14.37
CA GLY A 276 -10.15 -0.75 -14.03
C GLY A 276 -9.25 -0.08 -15.05
N ILE A 277 -9.59 -0.16 -16.32
CA ILE A 277 -8.82 0.38 -17.43
C ILE A 277 -9.72 1.19 -18.37
N PHE A 278 -9.16 2.20 -19.01
CA PHE A 278 -9.85 2.97 -20.04
C PHE A 278 -9.77 2.31 -21.42
N ASP A 279 -8.60 1.75 -21.73
CA ASP A 279 -8.30 1.18 -23.02
C ASP A 279 -7.14 0.19 -22.93
N TYR A 280 -7.08 -0.75 -23.86
CA TYR A 280 -5.99 -1.74 -23.92
C TYR A 280 -5.74 -2.16 -25.37
N VAL A 281 -4.54 -2.65 -25.63
CA VAL A 281 -4.15 -3.29 -26.89
C VAL A 281 -3.32 -4.51 -26.56
N VAL A 282 -3.65 -5.66 -27.16
CA VAL A 282 -2.88 -6.90 -27.08
C VAL A 282 -2.26 -7.16 -28.45
N ILE A 283 -0.95 -7.29 -28.51
CA ILE A 283 -0.18 -7.64 -29.70
C ILE A 283 0.50 -8.98 -29.44
N CYS A 284 0.08 -10.00 -30.17
CA CYS A 284 0.68 -11.32 -30.13
C CYS A 284 0.54 -11.94 -31.54
N ASP A 285 1.36 -11.44 -32.47
CA ASP A 285 1.34 -11.79 -33.87
C ASP A 285 2.77 -11.95 -34.43
N GLU A 286 2.92 -11.94 -35.74
CA GLU A 286 4.21 -12.07 -36.41
C GLU A 286 5.13 -10.85 -36.22
N THR A 287 4.59 -9.71 -35.82
CA THR A 287 5.39 -8.49 -35.62
C THR A 287 6.26 -8.56 -34.38
N ASN A 288 5.79 -9.19 -33.31
CA ASN A 288 6.55 -9.42 -32.09
C ASN A 288 7.05 -10.87 -31.91
N ASN A 289 6.49 -11.85 -32.66
CA ASN A 289 7.02 -13.22 -32.75
C ASN A 289 7.68 -13.44 -34.11
N THR A 290 8.83 -12.80 -34.29
CA THR A 290 9.65 -12.95 -35.51
C THR A 290 10.27 -14.35 -35.60
N ALA A 291 10.78 -14.72 -36.79
CA ALA A 291 11.50 -16.01 -36.97
C ALA A 291 12.61 -16.22 -35.93
N SER A 292 13.33 -15.16 -35.56
CA SER A 292 14.38 -15.23 -34.53
C SER A 292 13.83 -15.53 -33.13
N VAL A 293 12.67 -15.01 -32.77
CA VAL A 293 11.99 -15.29 -31.48
C VAL A 293 11.52 -16.73 -31.45
N ILE A 294 10.95 -17.22 -32.58
CA ILE A 294 10.51 -18.62 -32.71
C ILE A 294 11.70 -19.58 -32.65
N ASP A 295 12.80 -19.27 -33.36
CA ASP A 295 14.02 -20.07 -33.36
C ASP A 295 14.69 -20.13 -31.97
N ASN A 296 14.50 -19.11 -31.13
CA ASN A 296 14.97 -19.11 -29.75
C ASN A 296 14.00 -19.83 -28.77
N ASN A 297 12.93 -20.44 -29.26
CA ASN A 297 11.86 -21.05 -28.44
C ASN A 297 11.19 -20.06 -27.49
N GLU A 298 11.07 -18.80 -27.89
CA GLU A 298 10.42 -17.74 -27.13
C GLU A 298 9.02 -17.47 -27.68
N PHE A 299 8.12 -17.04 -26.80
CA PHE A 299 6.78 -16.56 -27.11
C PHE A 299 6.61 -15.17 -26.49
N VAL A 300 6.27 -14.17 -27.31
CA VAL A 300 6.17 -12.77 -26.89
C VAL A 300 4.76 -12.26 -27.11
N ALA A 301 4.20 -11.66 -26.07
CA ALA A 301 2.94 -10.91 -26.14
C ALA A 301 3.11 -9.53 -25.48
N ASP A 302 2.79 -8.48 -26.20
CA ASP A 302 2.84 -7.11 -25.71
C ASP A 302 1.42 -6.64 -25.34
N ILE A 303 1.24 -6.22 -24.09
CA ILE A 303 -0.04 -5.78 -23.57
C ILE A 303 0.08 -4.34 -23.11
N PHE A 304 -0.55 -3.42 -23.84
CA PHE A 304 -0.59 -2.01 -23.55
C PHE A 304 -1.88 -1.66 -22.82
N ILE A 305 -1.77 -0.97 -21.69
CA ILE A 305 -2.90 -0.65 -20.82
C ILE A 305 -2.93 0.83 -20.48
N LYS A 306 -4.10 1.45 -20.60
CA LYS A 306 -4.39 2.78 -20.06
C LYS A 306 -5.19 2.64 -18.77
N PRO A 307 -4.55 2.74 -17.58
CA PRO A 307 -5.23 2.54 -16.32
C PRO A 307 -6.19 3.69 -16.00
N ALA A 308 -7.26 3.39 -15.28
CA ALA A 308 -8.12 4.38 -14.67
C ALA A 308 -7.40 5.03 -13.47
N ARG A 309 -7.46 6.37 -13.38
CA ARG A 309 -6.83 7.13 -12.29
C ARG A 309 -7.87 7.64 -11.30
N SER A 310 -7.53 7.63 -10.03
CA SER A 310 -8.34 8.24 -8.96
C SER A 310 -8.35 9.77 -9.06
N ILE A 311 -9.45 10.39 -8.63
CA ILE A 311 -9.58 11.84 -8.53
C ILE A 311 -8.96 12.27 -7.20
N ASN A 312 -7.96 13.15 -7.24
CA ASN A 312 -7.29 13.67 -6.06
C ASN A 312 -7.52 15.15 -5.84
N PHE A 313 -8.07 15.85 -6.83
CA PHE A 313 -8.37 17.26 -6.75
C PHE A 313 -9.73 17.56 -7.39
N ILE A 314 -10.58 18.29 -6.67
CA ILE A 314 -11.89 18.74 -7.15
C ILE A 314 -11.90 20.26 -7.13
N GLY A 315 -11.93 20.89 -8.30
CA GLY A 315 -12.16 22.32 -8.43
C GLY A 315 -13.66 22.59 -8.56
N LEU A 316 -14.20 23.43 -7.70
CA LEU A 316 -15.60 23.88 -7.76
C LEU A 316 -15.61 25.40 -7.94
N THR A 317 -16.27 25.86 -8.98
CA THR A 317 -16.47 27.30 -9.24
C THR A 317 -17.94 27.62 -9.03
N PHE A 318 -18.23 28.50 -8.09
CA PHE A 318 -19.58 29.03 -7.85
C PHE A 318 -19.64 30.45 -8.38
N VAL A 319 -20.56 30.68 -9.31
CA VAL A 319 -20.79 32.01 -9.88
C VAL A 319 -22.16 32.50 -9.42
N ALA A 320 -22.16 33.60 -8.66
CA ALA A 320 -23.40 34.29 -8.28
C ALA A 320 -23.80 35.25 -9.40
N THR A 321 -24.95 35.02 -10.01
CA THR A 321 -25.52 35.90 -11.04
C THR A 321 -26.59 36.83 -10.47
N ARG A 322 -26.77 37.98 -11.12
CA ARG A 322 -27.88 38.90 -10.78
C ARG A 322 -29.21 38.32 -11.28
N THR A 323 -30.27 38.62 -10.59
CA THR A 323 -31.63 38.26 -11.02
C THR A 323 -31.93 38.91 -12.40
N GLY A 324 -32.19 38.09 -13.42
CA GLY A 324 -32.48 38.57 -14.77
C GLY A 324 -31.37 38.34 -15.82
N VAL A 325 -30.20 37.81 -15.44
CA VAL A 325 -29.17 37.40 -16.40
C VAL A 325 -29.43 35.95 -16.80
N SER A 326 -29.39 35.63 -18.10
CA SER A 326 -29.51 34.24 -18.55
C SER A 326 -28.24 33.44 -18.24
N PHE A 327 -28.36 32.16 -17.87
CA PHE A 327 -27.22 31.31 -17.62
C PHE A 327 -26.33 31.10 -18.85
N GLU A 328 -26.88 31.21 -20.06
CA GLU A 328 -26.12 31.09 -21.31
C GLU A 328 -25.10 32.24 -21.47
N GLU A 329 -25.47 33.45 -21.03
CA GLU A 329 -24.60 34.63 -21.09
C GLU A 329 -23.43 34.53 -20.06
N VAL A 330 -23.65 33.85 -18.95
CA VAL A 330 -22.62 33.62 -17.92
C VAL A 330 -21.64 32.52 -18.34
N ILE A 331 -22.14 31.44 -18.95
CA ILE A 331 -21.34 30.31 -19.42
C ILE A 331 -20.44 30.70 -20.60
N GLY A 332 -20.92 31.60 -21.49
CA GLY A 332 -20.16 32.07 -22.63
C GLY A 332 -18.96 32.99 -22.30
N ASN A 333 -18.82 33.44 -21.06
CA ASN A 333 -17.77 34.34 -20.58
C ASN A 333 -16.78 33.68 -19.60
N ILE A 334 -16.86 32.37 -19.37
CA ILE A 334 -15.91 31.54 -18.62
C ILE A 334 -15.03 30.75 -19.60
#